data_df5b5c90aa4a186dcbc91c2cbae61e9b
#
_entry.id   df5b5c90aa4a186dcbc91c2cbae61e9b
#
_cell.length_a   1.000
_cell.length_b   1.000
_cell.length_c   1.000
_cell.angle_alpha   90.00
_cell.angle_beta   90.00
_cell.angle_gamma   90.00
#
_symmetry.space_group_name_H-M   'P 1'
#
loop_
_entity.id
_entity.type
_entity.pdbx_description
1 polymer ?
#
loop_
_entity_poly.entity_id
_entity_poly.type
_entity_poly.pdbx_seq_one_letter_code
_entity_poly.pdbx_strand_id
1 'polypeptide(L)'
;DDLNGYIRHQIGIGQLTSLVSLSGQLVTPAAAERTYKQRNLSASTMALLFSRTNHMSAGQDLIGLEDYFTNNMALYRVEEKRRVRVVKFAATNYLAEAETRLNQSTNLSAMIDAIYIDRGTNSFTENGEILSAEAAKEQIKEEELEKSGLEIAVEKTKAFMRGFEQFEALSSAALEQLAAEQGVESTLTDGFTRNQLAPGLGAPYSLTQQTFELSEEAPIAPPIESQDALYLIALEEIIPDHPPTLDEVRPRVTSDFRRDKQLDAARAEADSVHEAIKAAMQEGKGFEEACSELGQTPVSIPNFSLATRTLDGLTDRRVTVSWLQDLAFAMDPGTLSDVSQTSEGAGILFLKSFEAADATKMAEELGDFTDQLKQTGRSQTISAWINEELSSFQLLTNESDTASEEAAN
;
A
#
# COMPACT_ATOMS: atom_id res chain seq x y z
N ASP A 1 -35.51 -10.95 27.29
CA ASP A 1 -34.80 -10.05 28.24
C ASP A 1 -33.53 -9.43 27.62
N ASP A 2 -32.88 -10.15 26.72
CA ASP A 2 -31.60 -9.72 26.09
C ASP A 2 -31.75 -8.50 25.15
N LEU A 3 -32.80 -8.46 24.34
CA LEU A 3 -33.07 -7.37 23.42
C LEU A 3 -33.34 -6.03 24.10
N ASN A 4 -34.12 -6.07 25.20
CA ASN A 4 -34.43 -4.88 25.99
C ASN A 4 -33.19 -4.33 26.73
N GLY A 5 -32.30 -5.21 27.19
CA GLY A 5 -31.01 -4.86 27.76
C GLY A 5 -30.10 -4.17 26.73
N TYR A 6 -29.99 -4.75 25.52
CA TYR A 6 -29.24 -4.19 24.41
C TYR A 6 -29.75 -2.80 23.98
N ILE A 7 -31.07 -2.66 23.82
CA ILE A 7 -31.67 -1.36 23.42
C ILE A 7 -31.41 -0.29 24.50
N ARG A 8 -31.55 -0.59 25.77
CA ARG A 8 -31.25 0.36 26.88
C ARG A 8 -29.78 0.77 26.87
N HIS A 9 -28.88 -0.18 26.64
CA HIS A 9 -27.43 0.09 26.54
C HIS A 9 -27.11 1.01 25.36
N GLN A 10 -27.67 0.75 24.18
CA GLN A 10 -27.49 1.59 23.00
C GLN A 10 -28.05 3.00 23.22
N ILE A 11 -29.21 3.14 23.81
CA ILE A 11 -29.78 4.46 24.15
C ILE A 11 -28.88 5.18 25.16
N GLY A 12 -28.35 4.51 26.17
CA GLY A 12 -27.45 5.07 27.17
C GLY A 12 -26.15 5.59 26.54
N ILE A 13 -25.51 4.80 25.68
CA ILE A 13 -24.31 5.22 24.92
C ILE A 13 -24.65 6.44 24.06
N GLY A 14 -25.77 6.41 23.33
CA GLY A 14 -26.18 7.51 22.48
C GLY A 14 -26.42 8.82 23.26
N GLN A 15 -27.03 8.75 24.44
CA GLN A 15 -27.24 9.90 25.32
C GLN A 15 -25.91 10.43 25.87
N LEU A 16 -25.03 9.53 26.33
CA LEU A 16 -23.72 9.91 26.89
C LEU A 16 -22.84 10.56 25.84
N THR A 17 -22.70 9.95 24.66
CA THR A 17 -21.92 10.54 23.55
C THR A 17 -22.52 11.85 23.07
N SER A 18 -23.85 12.01 23.11
CA SER A 18 -24.51 13.28 22.79
C SER A 18 -24.14 14.37 23.79
N LEU A 19 -24.17 14.08 25.11
CA LEU A 19 -23.80 15.03 26.15
C LEU A 19 -22.31 15.42 26.05
N VAL A 20 -21.42 14.45 25.93
CA VAL A 20 -19.97 14.69 25.81
C VAL A 20 -19.67 15.56 24.60
N SER A 21 -20.35 15.33 23.49
CA SER A 21 -20.12 16.05 22.24
C SER A 21 -20.58 17.52 22.23
N LEU A 22 -21.41 17.94 23.18
CA LEU A 22 -21.96 19.32 23.22
C LEU A 22 -20.88 20.38 23.30
N SER A 23 -19.83 20.17 24.10
CA SER A 23 -18.73 21.12 24.23
C SER A 23 -17.96 21.32 22.92
N GLY A 24 -17.79 20.27 22.14
CA GLY A 24 -17.14 20.30 20.82
C GLY A 24 -17.94 21.03 19.73
N GLN A 25 -19.26 21.26 19.95
CA GLN A 25 -20.12 21.97 19.01
C GLN A 25 -20.19 23.49 19.27
N LEU A 26 -19.53 23.99 20.32
CA LEU A 26 -19.56 25.39 20.69
C LEU A 26 -18.65 26.19 19.75
N VAL A 27 -19.13 26.50 18.55
CA VAL A 27 -18.45 27.33 17.56
C VAL A 27 -19.19 28.67 17.46
N THR A 28 -18.54 29.76 17.90
CA THR A 28 -19.10 31.11 17.73
C THR A 28 -18.93 31.59 16.29
N PRO A 29 -19.82 32.46 15.76
CA PRO A 29 -19.66 33.02 14.40
C PRO A 29 -18.28 33.68 14.20
N ALA A 30 -17.80 34.44 15.20
CA ALA A 30 -16.50 35.08 15.13
C ALA A 30 -15.32 34.07 15.11
N ALA A 31 -15.45 32.95 15.81
CA ALA A 31 -14.46 31.87 15.76
C ALA A 31 -14.47 31.18 14.39
N ALA A 32 -15.65 30.89 13.85
CA ALA A 32 -15.77 30.29 12.52
C ALA A 32 -15.17 31.22 11.44
N GLU A 33 -15.50 32.51 11.46
CA GLU A 33 -14.96 33.50 10.52
C GLU A 33 -13.42 33.58 10.60
N ARG A 34 -12.87 33.65 11.83
CA ARG A 34 -11.41 33.68 12.04
C ARG A 34 -10.74 32.42 11.51
N THR A 35 -11.29 31.24 11.81
CA THR A 35 -10.75 29.96 11.35
C THR A 35 -10.86 29.83 9.83
N TYR A 36 -11.96 30.31 9.23
CA TYR A 36 -12.10 30.36 7.79
C TYR A 36 -11.02 31.21 7.14
N LYS A 37 -10.83 32.45 7.64
CA LYS A 37 -9.80 33.39 7.16
C LYS A 37 -8.38 32.81 7.27
N GLN A 38 -8.06 32.19 8.40
CA GLN A 38 -6.76 31.54 8.59
C GLN A 38 -6.55 30.36 7.63
N ARG A 39 -7.57 29.52 7.46
CA ARG A 39 -7.48 28.33 6.62
C ARG A 39 -7.42 28.66 5.13
N ASN A 40 -8.06 29.76 4.71
CA ASN A 40 -8.13 30.22 3.33
C ASN A 40 -7.21 31.42 3.05
N LEU A 41 -6.29 31.75 3.99
CA LEU A 41 -5.21 32.68 3.72
C LEU A 41 -4.34 32.11 2.61
N SER A 42 -4.20 32.85 1.51
CA SER A 42 -3.51 32.38 0.30
C SER A 42 -2.05 32.82 0.30
N ALA A 43 -1.13 31.86 0.17
CA ALA A 43 0.30 32.13 0.05
C ALA A 43 0.70 32.26 -1.43
N SER A 44 1.42 33.34 -1.75
CA SER A 44 2.08 33.55 -3.05
C SER A 44 3.57 33.27 -2.86
N THR A 45 4.08 32.24 -3.57
CA THR A 45 5.43 31.73 -3.32
C THR A 45 6.20 31.44 -4.62
N MET A 46 7.52 31.38 -4.49
CA MET A 46 8.44 30.88 -5.52
C MET A 46 9.35 29.83 -4.89
N ALA A 47 9.76 28.84 -5.64
CA ALA A 47 10.65 27.78 -5.17
C ALA A 47 11.89 27.63 -6.03
N LEU A 48 13.03 27.34 -5.41
CA LEU A 48 14.23 26.81 -6.06
C LEU A 48 14.30 25.31 -5.74
N LEU A 49 14.49 24.50 -6.75
CA LEU A 49 14.45 23.04 -6.63
C LEU A 49 15.75 22.45 -7.18
N PHE A 50 16.48 21.76 -6.33
CA PHE A 50 17.76 21.14 -6.59
C PHE A 50 17.55 19.63 -6.73
N SER A 51 17.77 19.11 -7.94
CA SER A 51 17.52 17.71 -8.24
C SER A 51 18.78 16.86 -8.09
N ARG A 52 18.66 15.71 -7.46
CA ARG A 52 19.73 14.70 -7.42
C ARG A 52 20.20 14.28 -8.82
N THR A 53 19.33 14.38 -9.82
CA THR A 53 19.67 14.01 -11.21
C THR A 53 20.69 14.96 -11.85
N ASN A 54 20.88 16.16 -11.30
CA ASN A 54 21.94 17.08 -11.72
C ASN A 54 23.32 16.66 -11.19
N HIS A 55 23.36 15.72 -10.24
CA HIS A 55 24.56 15.25 -9.57
C HIS A 55 24.86 13.77 -9.85
N MET A 56 24.57 13.28 -11.04
CA MET A 56 24.74 11.87 -11.43
C MET A 56 26.17 11.34 -11.28
N SER A 57 27.16 12.20 -11.21
CA SER A 57 28.58 11.83 -10.95
C SER A 57 28.87 11.55 -9.48
N ALA A 58 28.03 12.01 -8.55
CA ALA A 58 28.23 11.78 -7.12
C ALA A 58 28.12 10.30 -6.79
N GLY A 59 29.08 9.78 -6.03
CA GLY A 59 29.13 8.36 -5.59
C GLY A 59 29.47 7.37 -6.69
N GLN A 60 29.91 7.80 -7.87
CA GLN A 60 30.34 6.87 -8.93
C GLN A 60 31.65 6.14 -8.59
N ASP A 61 32.53 6.76 -7.84
CA ASP A 61 33.81 6.20 -7.37
C ASP A 61 33.66 5.14 -6.29
N LEU A 62 32.47 5.01 -5.70
CA LEU A 62 32.13 4.07 -4.63
C LEU A 62 33.00 4.20 -3.37
N ILE A 63 33.68 5.35 -3.19
CA ILE A 63 34.47 5.62 -1.99
C ILE A 63 33.52 5.71 -0.77
N GLY A 64 33.74 4.85 0.23
CA GLY A 64 32.90 4.74 1.42
C GLY A 64 31.70 3.78 1.29
N LEU A 65 31.61 2.98 0.21
CA LEU A 65 30.55 2.00 0.03
C LEU A 65 30.51 0.93 1.16
N GLU A 66 31.65 0.49 1.64
CA GLU A 66 31.75 -0.50 2.72
C GLU A 66 31.27 0.09 4.06
N ASP A 67 31.67 1.32 4.35
CA ASP A 67 31.19 2.05 5.54
C ASP A 67 29.70 2.29 5.48
N TYR A 68 29.18 2.69 4.30
CA TYR A 68 27.75 2.87 4.05
C TYR A 68 26.97 1.58 4.29
N PHE A 69 27.45 0.46 3.74
CA PHE A 69 26.85 -0.85 3.95
C PHE A 69 26.84 -1.23 5.43
N THR A 70 27.97 -1.06 6.13
CA THR A 70 28.10 -1.40 7.54
C THR A 70 27.12 -0.62 8.40
N ASN A 71 26.99 0.70 8.14
CA ASN A 71 26.10 1.58 8.88
C ASN A 71 24.60 1.32 8.58
N ASN A 72 24.30 0.76 7.41
CA ASN A 72 22.95 0.51 6.94
C ASN A 72 22.61 -0.98 6.80
N MET A 73 23.42 -1.88 7.36
CA MET A 73 23.32 -3.35 7.18
C MET A 73 21.90 -3.87 7.48
N ALA A 74 21.22 -3.30 8.47
CA ALA A 74 19.87 -3.70 8.85
C ALA A 74 18.83 -3.54 7.72
N LEU A 75 19.05 -2.60 6.77
CA LEU A 75 18.17 -2.36 5.63
C LEU A 75 18.32 -3.42 4.52
N TYR A 76 19.39 -4.19 4.57
CA TYR A 76 19.79 -5.14 3.53
C TYR A 76 19.67 -6.61 3.97
N ARG A 77 19.04 -6.87 5.12
CA ARG A 77 18.82 -8.24 5.61
C ARG A 77 18.28 -9.12 4.47
N VAL A 78 18.87 -10.30 4.31
CA VAL A 78 18.40 -11.31 3.37
C VAL A 78 17.27 -12.07 4.06
N GLU A 79 16.06 -11.94 3.51
CA GLU A 79 14.87 -12.62 4.04
C GLU A 79 14.96 -14.13 3.80
N GLU A 80 14.29 -14.90 4.66
CA GLU A 80 14.08 -16.33 4.46
C GLU A 80 13.49 -16.59 3.07
N LYS A 81 14.06 -17.53 2.36
CA LYS A 81 13.54 -18.02 1.10
C LYS A 81 13.21 -19.50 1.22
N ARG A 82 12.24 -19.94 0.45
CA ARG A 82 11.90 -21.33 0.33
C ARG A 82 11.90 -21.78 -1.12
N ARG A 83 12.34 -23.00 -1.32
CA ARG A 83 12.25 -23.71 -2.61
C ARG A 83 11.24 -24.83 -2.45
N VAL A 84 10.35 -24.96 -3.37
CA VAL A 84 9.34 -26.04 -3.38
C VAL A 84 9.32 -26.73 -4.71
N ARG A 85 9.02 -28.01 -4.67
CA ARG A 85 8.64 -28.79 -5.83
C ARG A 85 7.13 -28.70 -5.99
N VAL A 86 6.69 -28.48 -7.20
CA VAL A 86 5.28 -28.24 -7.50
C VAL A 86 4.82 -29.18 -8.59
N VAL A 87 3.64 -29.78 -8.39
CA VAL A 87 2.89 -30.50 -9.42
C VAL A 87 1.59 -29.75 -9.67
N LYS A 88 1.33 -29.41 -10.95
CA LYS A 88 0.15 -28.63 -11.35
C LYS A 88 -0.81 -29.54 -12.12
N PHE A 89 -2.05 -29.63 -11.65
CA PHE A 89 -3.17 -30.26 -12.34
C PHE A 89 -4.07 -29.17 -12.92
N ALA A 90 -3.74 -28.69 -14.13
CA ALA A 90 -4.51 -27.64 -14.78
C ALA A 90 -5.79 -28.21 -15.41
N ALA A 91 -6.92 -27.49 -15.27
CA ALA A 91 -8.19 -27.86 -15.91
C ALA A 91 -8.03 -28.05 -17.43
N THR A 92 -7.18 -27.23 -18.06
CA THR A 92 -6.87 -27.29 -19.49
C THR A 92 -6.31 -28.64 -19.96
N ASN A 93 -5.63 -29.38 -19.08
CA ASN A 93 -5.10 -30.71 -19.39
C ASN A 93 -6.21 -31.78 -19.53
N TYR A 94 -7.41 -31.48 -19.06
CA TYR A 94 -8.52 -32.43 -18.96
C TYR A 94 -9.73 -32.01 -19.79
N LEU A 95 -9.64 -30.98 -20.64
CA LEU A 95 -10.77 -30.50 -21.45
C LEU A 95 -11.33 -31.58 -22.39
N ALA A 96 -10.50 -32.42 -22.98
CA ALA A 96 -10.98 -33.52 -23.85
C ALA A 96 -11.78 -34.59 -23.06
N GLU A 97 -11.38 -34.91 -21.82
CA GLU A 97 -12.11 -35.79 -20.93
C GLU A 97 -13.40 -35.13 -20.44
N ALA A 98 -13.34 -33.83 -20.13
CA ALA A 98 -14.48 -32.99 -19.73
C ALA A 98 -15.53 -32.92 -20.86
N GLU A 99 -15.10 -32.67 -22.09
CA GLU A 99 -15.99 -32.63 -23.25
C GLU A 99 -16.71 -33.95 -23.45
N THR A 100 -15.98 -35.09 -23.32
CA THR A 100 -16.57 -36.43 -23.41
C THR A 100 -17.62 -36.63 -22.33
N ARG A 101 -17.35 -36.20 -21.08
CA ARG A 101 -18.26 -36.31 -19.92
C ARG A 101 -19.51 -35.45 -20.13
N LEU A 102 -19.34 -34.23 -20.60
CA LEU A 102 -20.45 -33.30 -20.87
C LEU A 102 -21.33 -33.81 -22.02
N ASN A 103 -20.74 -34.31 -23.12
CA ASN A 103 -21.48 -34.82 -24.25
C ASN A 103 -22.26 -36.11 -23.94
N GLN A 104 -21.85 -36.90 -22.94
CA GLN A 104 -22.60 -38.04 -22.42
C GLN A 104 -23.79 -37.62 -21.53
N SER A 105 -23.82 -36.39 -21.08
CA SER A 105 -24.93 -35.83 -20.31
C SER A 105 -26.11 -35.56 -21.24
N THR A 106 -27.24 -36.23 -21.03
CA THR A 106 -28.44 -36.13 -21.86
C THR A 106 -29.09 -34.73 -21.86
N ASN A 107 -28.64 -33.84 -20.99
CA ASN A 107 -29.29 -32.55 -20.73
C ASN A 107 -28.40 -31.31 -20.94
N LEU A 108 -27.23 -31.44 -21.60
CA LEU A 108 -26.27 -30.31 -21.73
C LEU A 108 -26.90 -29.06 -22.36
N SER A 109 -27.66 -29.19 -23.44
CA SER A 109 -28.33 -28.09 -24.11
C SER A 109 -29.36 -27.41 -23.18
N ALA A 110 -30.16 -28.21 -22.46
CA ALA A 110 -31.14 -27.69 -21.53
C ALA A 110 -30.47 -26.99 -20.31
N MET A 111 -29.32 -27.43 -19.85
CA MET A 111 -28.52 -26.83 -18.81
C MET A 111 -27.99 -25.46 -19.29
N ILE A 112 -27.40 -25.38 -20.48
CA ILE A 112 -26.91 -24.13 -21.07
C ILE A 112 -28.04 -23.12 -21.23
N ASP A 113 -29.21 -23.54 -21.71
CA ASP A 113 -30.39 -22.70 -21.86
C ASP A 113 -30.86 -22.16 -20.49
N ALA A 114 -30.87 -23.02 -19.46
CA ALA A 114 -31.25 -22.62 -18.11
C ALA A 114 -30.28 -21.58 -17.52
N ILE A 115 -28.96 -21.77 -17.67
CA ILE A 115 -27.93 -20.82 -17.21
C ILE A 115 -28.07 -19.47 -17.95
N TYR A 116 -28.31 -19.50 -19.27
CA TYR A 116 -28.51 -18.31 -20.09
C TYR A 116 -29.72 -17.50 -19.61
N ILE A 117 -30.85 -18.19 -19.32
CA ILE A 117 -32.06 -17.56 -18.81
C ILE A 117 -31.85 -16.99 -17.40
N ASP A 118 -31.21 -17.74 -16.51
CA ASP A 118 -30.96 -17.36 -15.11
C ASP A 118 -30.05 -16.12 -15.00
N ARG A 119 -28.94 -16.09 -15.75
CA ARG A 119 -28.01 -14.96 -15.76
C ARG A 119 -28.57 -13.73 -16.49
N GLY A 120 -29.48 -13.92 -17.45
CA GLY A 120 -30.06 -12.85 -18.28
C GLY A 120 -29.13 -12.34 -19.39
N THR A 121 -29.72 -11.85 -20.47
CA THR A 121 -29.00 -11.45 -21.70
C THR A 121 -27.97 -10.34 -21.49
N ASN A 122 -28.21 -9.43 -20.54
CA ASN A 122 -27.32 -8.30 -20.27
C ASN A 122 -26.03 -8.67 -19.54
N SER A 123 -25.90 -9.91 -19.05
CA SER A 123 -24.72 -10.41 -18.35
C SER A 123 -23.61 -10.84 -19.30
N PHE A 124 -23.93 -11.03 -20.57
CA PHE A 124 -22.98 -11.48 -21.59
C PHE A 124 -22.60 -10.33 -22.50
N THR A 125 -21.42 -9.73 -22.23
CA THR A 125 -20.92 -8.58 -22.98
C THR A 125 -19.48 -8.81 -23.41
N GLU A 126 -19.16 -8.37 -24.63
CA GLU A 126 -17.79 -8.32 -25.14
C GLU A 126 -17.54 -6.89 -25.68
N ASN A 127 -16.44 -6.25 -25.26
CA ASN A 127 -16.09 -4.87 -25.62
C ASN A 127 -17.19 -3.82 -25.34
N GLY A 128 -18.10 -4.12 -24.39
CA GLY A 128 -19.21 -3.23 -24.03
C GLY A 128 -20.48 -3.44 -24.86
N GLU A 129 -20.51 -4.38 -25.79
CA GLU A 129 -21.69 -4.78 -26.57
C GLU A 129 -22.26 -6.09 -26.02
N ILE A 130 -23.61 -6.23 -26.06
CA ILE A 130 -24.30 -7.45 -25.62
C ILE A 130 -24.08 -8.52 -26.69
N LEU A 131 -23.63 -9.70 -26.27
CA LEU A 131 -23.46 -10.85 -27.16
C LEU A 131 -24.77 -11.38 -27.73
N SER A 132 -24.72 -11.99 -28.92
CA SER A 132 -25.85 -12.75 -29.42
C SER A 132 -26.15 -13.97 -28.53
N ALA A 133 -27.38 -14.49 -28.60
CA ALA A 133 -27.77 -15.65 -27.79
C ALA A 133 -26.89 -16.87 -28.08
N GLU A 134 -26.50 -17.07 -29.35
CA GLU A 134 -25.59 -18.16 -29.74
C GLU A 134 -24.19 -17.96 -29.14
N ALA A 135 -23.62 -16.75 -29.22
CA ALA A 135 -22.30 -16.46 -28.66
C ALA A 135 -22.29 -16.58 -27.13
N ALA A 136 -23.33 -16.08 -26.46
CA ALA A 136 -23.49 -16.22 -25.02
C ALA A 136 -23.60 -17.69 -24.56
N LYS A 137 -24.31 -18.53 -25.32
CA LYS A 137 -24.40 -19.96 -25.02
C LYS A 137 -23.11 -20.70 -25.28
N GLU A 138 -22.32 -20.31 -26.28
CA GLU A 138 -21.00 -20.89 -26.51
C GLU A 138 -20.05 -20.51 -25.38
N GLN A 139 -20.10 -19.25 -24.90
CA GLN A 139 -19.34 -18.83 -23.70
C GLN A 139 -19.72 -19.66 -22.46
N ILE A 140 -21.03 -19.89 -22.22
CA ILE A 140 -21.48 -20.74 -21.11
C ILE A 140 -20.94 -22.15 -21.26
N LYS A 141 -20.94 -22.67 -22.48
CA LYS A 141 -20.41 -24.02 -22.76
C LYS A 141 -18.91 -24.11 -22.47
N GLU A 142 -18.14 -23.11 -22.84
CA GLU A 142 -16.70 -23.01 -22.51
C GLU A 142 -16.49 -22.94 -21.00
N GLU A 143 -17.25 -22.10 -20.28
CA GLU A 143 -17.20 -22.01 -18.82
C GLU A 143 -17.53 -23.37 -18.15
N GLU A 144 -18.56 -24.07 -18.59
CA GLU A 144 -18.93 -25.37 -18.04
C GLU A 144 -17.91 -26.47 -18.42
N LEU A 145 -17.25 -26.33 -19.57
CA LEU A 145 -16.14 -27.20 -19.96
C LEU A 145 -14.93 -27.04 -19.06
N GLU A 146 -14.54 -25.79 -18.78
CA GLU A 146 -13.44 -25.47 -17.85
C GLU A 146 -13.75 -25.95 -16.43
N LYS A 147 -14.97 -25.72 -15.96
CA LYS A 147 -15.43 -26.20 -14.65
C LYS A 147 -15.39 -27.72 -14.54
N SER A 148 -15.89 -28.45 -15.59
CA SER A 148 -15.80 -29.89 -15.62
C SER A 148 -14.34 -30.37 -15.68
N GLY A 149 -13.48 -29.66 -16.42
CA GLY A 149 -12.03 -29.91 -16.44
C GLY A 149 -11.39 -29.77 -15.05
N LEU A 150 -11.80 -28.74 -14.28
CA LEU A 150 -11.34 -28.57 -12.91
C LEU A 150 -11.84 -29.66 -11.96
N GLU A 151 -13.09 -30.11 -12.10
CA GLU A 151 -13.63 -31.25 -11.35
C GLU A 151 -12.81 -32.52 -11.60
N ILE A 152 -12.44 -32.77 -12.86
CA ILE A 152 -11.57 -33.90 -13.23
C ILE A 152 -10.17 -33.70 -12.64
N ALA A 153 -9.62 -32.50 -12.68
CA ALA A 153 -8.33 -32.18 -12.03
C ALA A 153 -8.36 -32.49 -10.52
N VAL A 154 -9.47 -32.22 -9.84
CA VAL A 154 -9.67 -32.58 -8.41
C VAL A 154 -9.65 -34.10 -8.23
N GLU A 155 -10.36 -34.84 -9.08
CA GLU A 155 -10.39 -36.31 -9.04
C GLU A 155 -8.98 -36.91 -9.28
N LYS A 156 -8.25 -36.39 -10.30
CA LYS A 156 -6.87 -36.81 -10.61
C LYS A 156 -5.91 -36.50 -9.48
N THR A 157 -6.02 -35.29 -8.87
CA THR A 157 -5.21 -34.91 -7.71
C THR A 157 -5.45 -35.87 -6.54
N LYS A 158 -6.70 -36.16 -6.21
CA LYS A 158 -7.04 -37.14 -5.16
C LYS A 158 -6.49 -38.52 -5.45
N ALA A 159 -6.55 -38.97 -6.71
CA ALA A 159 -6.00 -40.27 -7.13
C ALA A 159 -4.46 -40.26 -7.00
N PHE A 160 -3.81 -39.16 -7.43
CA PHE A 160 -2.37 -38.94 -7.29
C PHE A 160 -1.92 -39.02 -5.83
N MET A 161 -2.61 -38.33 -4.93
CA MET A 161 -2.27 -38.29 -3.50
C MET A 161 -2.29 -39.68 -2.84
N ARG A 162 -3.14 -40.61 -3.29
CA ARG A 162 -3.14 -42.01 -2.77
C ARG A 162 -1.81 -42.71 -3.05
N GLY A 163 -1.08 -42.29 -4.10
CA GLY A 163 0.25 -42.81 -4.39
C GLY A 163 1.29 -42.51 -3.30
N PHE A 164 1.05 -41.54 -2.43
CA PHE A 164 1.96 -41.27 -1.30
C PHE A 164 1.96 -42.38 -0.24
N GLU A 165 0.93 -43.23 -0.18
CA GLU A 165 0.84 -44.36 0.75
C GLU A 165 1.99 -45.39 0.59
N GLN A 166 2.66 -45.39 -0.56
CA GLN A 166 3.82 -46.26 -0.81
C GLN A 166 5.13 -45.76 -0.21
N PHE A 167 5.20 -44.48 0.23
CA PHE A 167 6.42 -43.88 0.76
C PHE A 167 6.41 -43.91 2.27
N GLU A 168 7.54 -44.32 2.88
CA GLU A 168 7.72 -44.28 4.35
C GLU A 168 7.75 -42.88 4.92
N ALA A 169 8.28 -41.90 4.13
CA ALA A 169 8.37 -40.51 4.50
C ALA A 169 7.95 -39.62 3.33
N LEU A 170 7.15 -38.62 3.65
CA LEU A 170 6.78 -37.58 2.70
C LEU A 170 7.95 -36.61 2.51
N SER A 171 8.26 -36.27 1.25
CA SER A 171 9.35 -35.35 0.91
C SER A 171 9.17 -34.80 -0.51
N SER A 172 9.94 -33.78 -0.85
CA SER A 172 10.04 -33.29 -2.24
C SER A 172 10.48 -34.40 -3.22
N ALA A 173 11.42 -35.26 -2.83
CA ALA A 173 11.87 -36.40 -3.65
C ALA A 173 10.74 -37.42 -3.85
N ALA A 174 9.91 -37.67 -2.82
CA ALA A 174 8.76 -38.56 -2.94
C ALA A 174 7.72 -37.98 -3.94
N LEU A 175 7.48 -36.66 -3.91
CA LEU A 175 6.61 -36.00 -4.88
C LEU A 175 7.15 -36.11 -6.31
N GLU A 176 8.48 -35.91 -6.48
CA GLU A 176 9.13 -36.04 -7.80
C GLU A 176 9.01 -37.46 -8.36
N GLN A 177 9.34 -38.46 -7.54
CA GLN A 177 9.25 -39.85 -7.92
C GLN A 177 7.79 -40.24 -8.31
N LEU A 178 6.82 -39.85 -7.48
CA LEU A 178 5.41 -40.13 -7.74
C LEU A 178 4.92 -39.44 -9.02
N ALA A 179 5.36 -38.20 -9.25
CA ALA A 179 5.05 -37.48 -10.48
C ALA A 179 5.61 -38.19 -11.72
N ALA A 180 6.86 -38.63 -11.65
CA ALA A 180 7.50 -39.41 -12.73
C ALA A 180 6.79 -40.75 -13.00
N GLU A 181 6.43 -41.49 -11.95
CA GLU A 181 5.72 -42.76 -12.06
C GLU A 181 4.33 -42.62 -12.71
N GLN A 182 3.65 -41.52 -12.41
CA GLN A 182 2.33 -41.23 -12.95
C GLN A 182 2.33 -40.40 -14.25
N GLY A 183 3.51 -40.04 -14.75
CA GLY A 183 3.67 -39.26 -15.98
C GLY A 183 3.15 -37.83 -15.87
N VAL A 184 3.19 -37.25 -14.66
CA VAL A 184 2.80 -35.87 -14.38
C VAL A 184 4.06 -35.00 -14.24
N GLU A 185 4.05 -33.81 -14.81
CA GLU A 185 5.19 -32.89 -14.73
C GLU A 185 5.34 -32.32 -13.30
N SER A 186 6.57 -32.35 -12.79
CA SER A 186 6.94 -31.69 -11.55
C SER A 186 7.96 -30.58 -11.82
N THR A 187 7.79 -29.41 -11.22
CA THR A 187 8.66 -28.25 -11.38
C THR A 187 9.28 -27.88 -10.05
N LEU A 188 10.61 -27.70 -10.01
CA LEU A 188 11.31 -27.13 -8.86
C LEU A 188 11.39 -25.60 -9.03
N THR A 189 10.92 -24.86 -8.04
CA THR A 189 11.00 -23.39 -8.08
C THR A 189 12.39 -22.89 -7.72
N ASP A 190 12.71 -21.68 -8.18
CA ASP A 190 13.76 -20.88 -7.54
C ASP A 190 13.33 -20.48 -6.12
N GLY A 191 14.31 -20.10 -5.29
CA GLY A 191 14.03 -19.62 -3.93
C GLY A 191 13.28 -18.28 -3.96
N PHE A 192 12.12 -18.21 -3.29
CA PHE A 192 11.30 -16.99 -3.17
C PHE A 192 10.96 -16.67 -1.72
N THR A 193 10.69 -15.38 -1.45
CA THR A 193 10.34 -14.89 -0.12
C THR A 193 8.83 -14.90 0.11
N ARG A 194 8.40 -14.71 1.35
CA ARG A 194 6.98 -14.67 1.76
C ARG A 194 6.16 -13.61 1.01
N ASN A 195 6.81 -12.55 0.54
CA ASN A 195 6.16 -11.42 -0.15
C ASN A 195 6.20 -11.54 -1.68
N GLN A 196 6.70 -12.65 -2.22
CA GLN A 196 6.81 -12.91 -3.65
C GLN A 196 5.85 -14.02 -4.07
N LEU A 197 5.34 -13.94 -5.30
CA LEU A 197 4.68 -15.08 -5.93
C LEU A 197 5.72 -16.13 -6.29
N ALA A 198 5.34 -17.41 -6.19
CA ALA A 198 6.20 -18.51 -6.63
C ALA A 198 6.56 -18.34 -8.13
N PRO A 199 7.86 -18.22 -8.47
CA PRO A 199 8.29 -17.84 -9.81
C PRO A 199 7.98 -18.93 -10.83
N GLY A 200 7.59 -18.47 -12.03
CA GLY A 200 7.42 -19.35 -13.21
C GLY A 200 6.14 -20.20 -13.25
N LEU A 201 5.26 -20.13 -12.26
CA LEU A 201 4.12 -21.04 -12.14
C LEU A 201 2.77 -20.39 -12.49
N GLY A 202 2.67 -19.05 -12.49
CA GLY A 202 1.37 -18.36 -12.54
C GLY A 202 0.43 -18.75 -11.39
N ALA A 203 1.00 -19.20 -10.27
CA ALA A 203 0.26 -19.73 -9.15
C ALA A 203 -0.35 -18.61 -8.30
N PRO A 204 -1.46 -18.88 -7.58
CA PRO A 204 -2.08 -17.91 -6.69
C PRO A 204 -1.19 -17.62 -5.46
N TYR A 205 -1.39 -16.46 -4.83
CA TYR A 205 -0.63 -16.07 -3.62
C TYR A 205 -0.84 -17.06 -2.44
N SER A 206 -1.95 -17.78 -2.41
CA SER A 206 -2.19 -18.85 -1.45
C SER A 206 -1.13 -19.95 -1.50
N LEU A 207 -0.52 -20.22 -2.66
CA LEU A 207 0.60 -21.15 -2.78
C LEU A 207 1.83 -20.63 -2.00
N THR A 208 2.14 -19.35 -2.14
CA THR A 208 3.23 -18.73 -1.34
C THR A 208 2.93 -18.83 0.15
N GLN A 209 1.71 -18.52 0.59
CA GLN A 209 1.34 -18.63 2.01
C GLN A 209 1.52 -20.06 2.52
N GLN A 210 0.98 -21.05 1.83
CA GLN A 210 1.10 -22.45 2.20
C GLN A 210 2.56 -22.94 2.18
N THR A 211 3.38 -22.46 1.24
CA THR A 211 4.82 -22.76 1.22
C THR A 211 5.50 -22.37 2.52
N PHE A 212 5.14 -21.22 3.11
CA PHE A 212 5.76 -20.73 4.36
C PHE A 212 5.13 -21.32 5.62
N GLU A 213 4.15 -22.19 5.51
CA GLU A 213 3.62 -23.03 6.60
C GLU A 213 4.27 -24.44 6.61
N LEU A 214 4.94 -24.85 5.53
CA LEU A 214 5.63 -26.14 5.45
C LEU A 214 6.83 -26.17 6.40
N SER A 215 7.15 -27.34 6.87
CA SER A 215 8.34 -27.63 7.70
C SER A 215 8.96 -28.96 7.29
N GLU A 216 10.14 -29.27 7.83
CA GLU A 216 10.78 -30.58 7.62
C GLU A 216 9.91 -31.74 8.15
N GLU A 217 9.10 -31.50 9.20
CA GLU A 217 8.19 -32.48 9.76
C GLU A 217 6.88 -32.64 8.95
N ALA A 218 6.44 -31.53 8.30
CA ALA A 218 5.27 -31.49 7.45
C ALA A 218 5.63 -30.88 6.08
N PRO A 219 6.38 -31.61 5.23
CA PRO A 219 6.96 -31.06 4.01
C PRO A 219 6.00 -30.94 2.83
N ILE A 220 4.79 -31.51 2.90
CA ILE A 220 3.80 -31.48 1.80
C ILE A 220 2.53 -30.79 2.29
N ALA A 221 2.07 -29.79 1.52
CA ALA A 221 0.80 -29.12 1.78
C ALA A 221 -0.40 -29.93 1.26
N PRO A 222 -1.61 -29.71 1.83
CA PRO A 222 -2.86 -30.07 1.18
C PRO A 222 -2.94 -29.45 -0.23
N PRO A 223 -3.73 -30.04 -1.15
CA PRO A 223 -3.92 -29.46 -2.48
C PRO A 223 -4.41 -28.01 -2.41
N ILE A 224 -3.73 -27.13 -3.13
CA ILE A 224 -4.05 -25.70 -3.20
C ILE A 224 -4.88 -25.47 -4.45
N GLU A 225 -6.10 -25.04 -4.26
CA GLU A 225 -7.05 -24.80 -5.36
C GLU A 225 -6.91 -23.38 -5.89
N SER A 226 -6.93 -23.23 -7.21
CA SER A 226 -7.05 -21.96 -7.92
C SER A 226 -8.24 -22.00 -8.87
N GLN A 227 -8.46 -20.92 -9.61
CA GLN A 227 -9.58 -20.84 -10.56
C GLN A 227 -9.46 -21.86 -11.71
N ASP A 228 -8.23 -22.22 -12.10
CA ASP A 228 -7.92 -23.00 -13.30
C ASP A 228 -7.12 -24.27 -13.02
N ALA A 229 -6.68 -24.50 -11.79
CA ALA A 229 -5.78 -25.60 -11.47
C ALA A 229 -5.79 -25.96 -9.99
N LEU A 230 -5.28 -27.17 -9.69
CA LEU A 230 -4.83 -27.55 -8.35
C LEU A 230 -3.32 -27.67 -8.34
N TYR A 231 -2.74 -27.29 -7.22
CA TYR A 231 -1.30 -27.39 -6.99
C TYR A 231 -1.03 -28.29 -5.79
N LEU A 232 -0.09 -29.22 -5.96
CA LEU A 232 0.54 -29.95 -4.86
C LEU A 232 1.95 -29.42 -4.72
N ILE A 233 2.33 -29.06 -3.50
CA ILE A 233 3.67 -28.54 -3.19
C ILE A 233 4.35 -29.37 -2.14
N ALA A 234 5.65 -29.56 -2.31
CA ALA A 234 6.53 -30.17 -1.32
C ALA A 234 7.73 -29.27 -1.07
N LEU A 235 8.08 -29.09 0.21
CA LEU A 235 9.24 -28.34 0.63
C LEU A 235 10.53 -29.05 0.15
N GLU A 236 11.34 -28.33 -0.60
CA GLU A 236 12.67 -28.78 -1.01
C GLU A 236 13.74 -28.27 -0.06
N GLU A 237 13.71 -26.95 0.22
CA GLU A 237 14.76 -26.30 1.00
C GLU A 237 14.23 -25.05 1.71
N ILE A 238 14.64 -24.88 2.95
CA ILE A 238 14.50 -23.63 3.71
C ILE A 238 15.85 -22.94 3.70
N ILE A 239 15.94 -21.77 3.05
CA ILE A 239 17.12 -20.92 3.08
C ILE A 239 16.86 -19.87 4.16
N PRO A 240 17.49 -19.99 5.34
CA PRO A 240 17.16 -19.12 6.47
C PRO A 240 17.53 -17.68 6.20
N ASP A 241 16.84 -16.77 6.87
CA ASP A 241 17.24 -15.38 6.89
C ASP A 241 18.61 -15.22 7.54
N HIS A 242 19.42 -14.31 7.02
CA HIS A 242 20.75 -14.06 7.56
C HIS A 242 21.17 -12.59 7.39
N PRO A 243 22.12 -12.09 8.21
CA PRO A 243 22.78 -10.83 7.95
C PRO A 243 23.43 -10.86 6.56
N PRO A 244 23.24 -9.82 5.74
CA PRO A 244 23.78 -9.81 4.39
C PRO A 244 25.29 -9.71 4.38
N THR A 245 25.93 -10.31 3.39
CA THR A 245 27.29 -9.91 2.98
C THR A 245 27.18 -8.80 1.92
N LEU A 246 28.20 -7.93 1.86
CA LEU A 246 28.19 -6.86 0.84
C LEU A 246 28.09 -7.42 -0.58
N ASP A 247 28.70 -8.57 -0.85
CA ASP A 247 28.70 -9.16 -2.20
C ASP A 247 27.29 -9.63 -2.63
N GLU A 248 26.51 -10.18 -1.71
CA GLU A 248 25.14 -10.62 -1.98
C GLU A 248 24.20 -9.47 -2.33
N VAL A 249 24.40 -8.31 -1.68
CA VAL A 249 23.50 -7.15 -1.82
C VAL A 249 24.15 -5.97 -2.53
N ARG A 250 25.37 -6.15 -3.07
CA ARG A 250 26.17 -5.10 -3.71
C ARG A 250 25.41 -4.25 -4.74
N PRO A 251 24.62 -4.80 -5.66
CA PRO A 251 23.87 -3.99 -6.62
C PRO A 251 22.89 -3.03 -5.94
N ARG A 252 22.17 -3.51 -4.90
CA ARG A 252 21.21 -2.72 -4.14
C ARG A 252 21.91 -1.66 -3.30
N VAL A 253 22.96 -2.03 -2.56
CA VAL A 253 23.76 -1.10 -1.76
C VAL A 253 24.37 -0.02 -2.63
N THR A 254 24.95 -0.40 -3.80
CA THR A 254 25.53 0.55 -4.74
C THR A 254 24.51 1.57 -5.27
N SER A 255 23.30 1.09 -5.58
CA SER A 255 22.20 1.96 -6.04
C SER A 255 21.78 2.96 -4.97
N ASP A 256 21.59 2.48 -3.74
CA ASP A 256 21.18 3.31 -2.61
C ASP A 256 22.28 4.30 -2.22
N PHE A 257 23.55 3.85 -2.15
CA PHE A 257 24.70 4.70 -1.90
C PHE A 257 24.81 5.86 -2.90
N ARG A 258 24.70 5.54 -4.20
CA ARG A 258 24.73 6.58 -5.25
C ARG A 258 23.58 7.56 -5.11
N ARG A 259 22.39 7.05 -4.85
CA ARG A 259 21.23 7.91 -4.63
C ARG A 259 21.44 8.86 -3.45
N ASP A 260 21.94 8.37 -2.33
CA ASP A 260 22.16 9.18 -1.15
C ASP A 260 23.26 10.21 -1.38
N LYS A 261 24.37 9.83 -2.04
CA LYS A 261 25.42 10.79 -2.44
C LYS A 261 24.92 11.88 -3.39
N GLN A 262 24.03 11.55 -4.30
CA GLN A 262 23.38 12.52 -5.19
C GLN A 262 22.44 13.45 -4.44
N LEU A 263 21.70 12.92 -3.44
CA LEU A 263 20.86 13.74 -2.55
C LEU A 263 21.70 14.68 -1.69
N ASP A 264 22.79 14.18 -1.10
CA ASP A 264 23.74 15.01 -0.33
C ASP A 264 24.32 16.14 -1.19
N ALA A 265 24.71 15.85 -2.43
CA ALA A 265 25.26 16.85 -3.34
C ALA A 265 24.22 17.91 -3.72
N ALA A 266 22.97 17.49 -3.99
CA ALA A 266 21.89 18.43 -4.27
C ALA A 266 21.56 19.32 -3.06
N ARG A 267 21.63 18.76 -1.84
CA ARG A 267 21.45 19.53 -0.62
C ARG A 267 22.61 20.53 -0.40
N ALA A 268 23.84 20.09 -0.60
CA ALA A 268 25.01 20.98 -0.47
C ALA A 268 24.97 22.16 -1.48
N GLU A 269 24.51 21.91 -2.71
CA GLU A 269 24.25 22.99 -3.68
C GLU A 269 23.15 23.93 -3.16
N ALA A 270 22.04 23.38 -2.67
CA ALA A 270 20.94 24.17 -2.12
C ALA A 270 21.38 25.02 -0.92
N ASP A 271 22.15 24.46 0.00
CA ASP A 271 22.70 25.17 1.16
C ASP A 271 23.61 26.35 0.72
N SER A 272 24.49 26.10 -0.28
CA SER A 272 25.38 27.14 -0.81
C SER A 272 24.60 28.26 -1.50
N VAL A 273 23.60 27.91 -2.31
CA VAL A 273 22.73 28.89 -3.00
C VAL A 273 21.87 29.65 -2.00
N HIS A 274 21.33 28.98 -0.98
CA HIS A 274 20.54 29.60 0.07
C HIS A 274 21.33 30.73 0.79
N GLU A 275 22.56 30.41 1.24
CA GLU A 275 23.39 31.41 1.93
C GLU A 275 23.74 32.60 1.01
N ALA A 276 24.02 32.31 -0.28
CA ALA A 276 24.34 33.39 -1.24
C ALA A 276 23.12 34.27 -1.52
N ILE A 277 21.94 33.74 -1.68
CA ILE A 277 20.70 34.53 -1.88
C ILE A 277 20.39 35.34 -0.62
N LYS A 278 20.48 34.71 0.55
CA LYS A 278 20.26 35.38 1.83
C LYS A 278 21.17 36.57 2.04
N ALA A 279 22.45 36.44 1.70
CA ALA A 279 23.42 37.55 1.76
C ALA A 279 23.03 38.68 0.77
N ALA A 280 22.69 38.34 -0.48
CA ALA A 280 22.27 39.34 -1.46
C ALA A 280 20.98 40.07 -1.05
N MET A 281 20.03 39.38 -0.44
CA MET A 281 18.80 39.98 0.06
C MET A 281 19.09 40.92 1.26
N GLN A 282 20.06 40.60 2.13
CA GLN A 282 20.50 41.47 3.21
C GLN A 282 21.18 42.77 2.71
N GLU A 283 21.78 42.70 1.52
CA GLU A 283 22.33 43.88 0.80
C GLU A 283 21.24 44.70 0.11
N GLY A 284 19.97 44.27 0.17
CA GLY A 284 18.82 45.01 -0.36
C GLY A 284 18.39 44.56 -1.79
N LYS A 285 18.95 43.46 -2.33
CA LYS A 285 18.52 42.93 -3.61
C LYS A 285 17.19 42.16 -3.48
N GLY A 286 16.41 42.13 -4.55
CA GLY A 286 15.22 41.32 -4.62
C GLY A 286 15.57 39.84 -4.81
N PHE A 287 14.66 38.92 -4.38
CA PHE A 287 14.86 37.47 -4.52
C PHE A 287 15.14 37.05 -5.97
N GLU A 288 14.35 37.53 -6.93
CA GLU A 288 14.50 37.17 -8.34
C GLU A 288 15.82 37.67 -8.93
N GLU A 289 16.26 38.84 -8.52
CA GLU A 289 17.55 39.45 -8.92
C GLU A 289 18.71 38.62 -8.34
N ALA A 290 18.66 38.26 -7.09
CA ALA A 290 19.67 37.44 -6.42
C ALA A 290 19.76 36.04 -7.08
N CYS A 291 18.64 35.42 -7.42
CA CYS A 291 18.61 34.16 -8.17
C CYS A 291 19.26 34.29 -9.54
N SER A 292 18.93 35.34 -10.28
CA SER A 292 19.48 35.59 -11.63
C SER A 292 20.99 35.75 -11.62
N GLU A 293 21.58 36.48 -10.64
CA GLU A 293 23.02 36.62 -10.50
C GLU A 293 23.74 35.29 -10.23
N LEU A 294 23.07 34.35 -9.58
CA LEU A 294 23.58 33.02 -9.30
C LEU A 294 23.26 32.01 -10.41
N GLY A 295 22.63 32.45 -11.52
CA GLY A 295 22.21 31.58 -12.61
C GLY A 295 21.08 30.61 -12.23
N GLN A 296 20.35 30.93 -11.17
CA GLN A 296 19.23 30.11 -10.71
C GLN A 296 17.90 30.63 -11.27
N THR A 297 17.01 29.71 -11.64
CA THR A 297 15.69 30.06 -12.16
C THR A 297 14.61 29.59 -11.18
N PRO A 298 14.00 30.51 -10.41
CA PRO A 298 12.94 30.16 -9.48
C PRO A 298 11.65 29.75 -10.22
N VAL A 299 10.98 28.74 -9.71
CA VAL A 299 9.68 28.26 -10.21
C VAL A 299 8.58 29.01 -9.46
N SER A 300 7.68 29.67 -10.18
CA SER A 300 6.48 30.28 -9.57
C SER A 300 5.49 29.19 -9.20
N ILE A 301 5.06 29.18 -7.95
CA ILE A 301 4.08 28.22 -7.44
C ILE A 301 2.68 28.86 -7.54
N PRO A 302 1.65 28.15 -8.04
CA PRO A 302 0.28 28.63 -7.95
C PRO A 302 -0.11 28.94 -6.51
N ASN A 303 -0.89 30.01 -6.30
CA ASN A 303 -1.32 30.38 -4.96
C ASN A 303 -2.05 29.25 -4.26
N PHE A 304 -1.74 29.03 -3.00
CA PHE A 304 -2.33 27.96 -2.17
C PHE A 304 -2.62 28.42 -0.75
N SER A 305 -3.50 27.72 -0.07
CA SER A 305 -3.87 27.96 1.32
C SER A 305 -3.81 26.65 2.12
N LEU A 306 -4.04 26.70 3.42
CA LEU A 306 -4.18 25.50 4.26
C LEU A 306 -5.41 24.66 3.89
N ALA A 307 -6.36 25.21 3.13
CA ALA A 307 -7.50 24.45 2.60
C ALA A 307 -7.19 23.73 1.28
N THR A 308 -6.10 24.07 0.60
CA THR A 308 -5.69 23.52 -0.68
C THR A 308 -5.29 22.05 -0.51
N ARG A 309 -5.85 21.17 -1.33
CA ARG A 309 -5.51 19.73 -1.35
C ARG A 309 -4.74 19.33 -2.61
N THR A 310 -5.01 19.99 -3.70
CA THR A 310 -4.37 19.77 -4.99
C THR A 310 -3.99 21.13 -5.59
N LEU A 311 -2.91 21.19 -6.35
CA LEU A 311 -2.47 22.39 -7.06
C LEU A 311 -2.53 22.11 -8.56
N ASP A 312 -3.51 22.70 -9.22
CA ASP A 312 -3.63 22.66 -10.66
C ASP A 312 -2.48 23.48 -11.28
N GLY A 313 -1.80 22.87 -12.29
CA GLY A 313 -0.67 23.52 -12.95
C GLY A 313 0.70 23.30 -12.29
N LEU A 314 0.79 22.66 -11.13
CA LEU A 314 2.05 22.20 -10.57
C LEU A 314 2.46 20.87 -11.23
N THR A 315 3.37 20.96 -12.22
CA THR A 315 3.84 19.77 -12.96
C THR A 315 5.04 19.09 -12.30
N ASP A 316 5.69 19.77 -11.36
CA ASP A 316 6.88 19.29 -10.69
C ASP A 316 6.52 18.37 -9.51
N ARG A 317 6.77 17.05 -9.69
CA ARG A 317 6.49 16.02 -8.67
C ARG A 317 7.40 16.09 -7.45
N ARG A 318 8.44 16.89 -7.47
CA ARG A 318 9.34 17.10 -6.33
C ARG A 318 8.68 17.88 -5.21
N VAL A 319 7.66 18.67 -5.54
CA VAL A 319 6.93 19.56 -4.61
C VAL A 319 5.56 18.96 -4.33
N THR A 320 5.22 18.82 -3.06
CA THR A 320 3.89 18.44 -2.58
C THR A 320 3.19 19.62 -1.94
N VAL A 321 1.85 19.60 -1.92
CA VAL A 321 1.05 20.65 -1.25
C VAL A 321 1.41 20.72 0.23
N SER A 322 1.59 19.57 0.90
CA SER A 322 1.99 19.53 2.30
C SER A 322 3.34 20.23 2.53
N TRP A 323 4.36 19.91 1.71
CA TRP A 323 5.67 20.55 1.80
C TRP A 323 5.59 22.09 1.66
N LEU A 324 4.76 22.57 0.73
CA LEU A 324 4.54 24.01 0.54
C LEU A 324 3.85 24.65 1.75
N GLN A 325 2.81 23.98 2.28
CA GLN A 325 2.05 24.48 3.43
C GLN A 325 2.91 24.52 4.69
N ASP A 326 3.68 23.45 4.97
CA ASP A 326 4.53 23.36 6.16
C ASP A 326 5.59 24.47 6.18
N LEU A 327 6.15 24.82 5.03
CA LEU A 327 7.14 25.90 4.93
C LEU A 327 6.48 27.27 4.92
N ALA A 328 5.56 27.55 4.00
CA ALA A 328 5.03 28.89 3.78
C ALA A 328 4.31 29.47 5.00
N PHE A 329 3.53 28.65 5.73
CA PHE A 329 2.76 29.10 6.88
C PHE A 329 3.56 29.19 8.19
N ALA A 330 4.85 28.79 8.14
CA ALA A 330 5.81 29.00 9.22
C ALA A 330 6.73 30.21 8.99
N MET A 331 6.57 30.95 7.86
CA MET A 331 7.46 32.01 7.43
C MET A 331 6.78 33.37 7.45
N ASP A 332 7.61 34.43 7.55
CA ASP A 332 7.18 35.80 7.32
C ASP A 332 7.27 36.19 5.83
N PRO A 333 6.35 37.02 5.31
CA PRO A 333 6.44 37.50 3.94
C PRO A 333 7.78 38.22 3.65
N GLY A 334 8.35 37.97 2.48
CA GLY A 334 9.63 38.49 2.05
C GLY A 334 10.84 37.69 2.54
N THR A 335 10.65 36.52 3.13
CA THR A 335 11.75 35.69 3.64
C THR A 335 11.92 34.38 2.86
N LEU A 336 13.08 33.73 3.04
CA LEU A 336 13.40 32.37 2.54
C LEU A 336 13.15 31.35 3.64
N SER A 337 12.70 30.16 3.23
CA SER A 337 12.74 28.99 4.12
C SER A 337 14.16 28.48 4.30
N ASP A 338 14.40 27.70 5.33
CA ASP A 338 15.58 26.84 5.38
C ASP A 338 15.55 25.83 4.21
N VAL A 339 16.73 25.28 3.89
CA VAL A 339 16.82 24.19 2.88
C VAL A 339 16.08 22.98 3.39
N SER A 340 15.08 22.53 2.65
CA SER A 340 14.23 21.41 2.99
C SER A 340 14.35 20.28 1.98
N GLN A 341 14.26 19.03 2.45
CA GLN A 341 14.32 17.84 1.60
C GLN A 341 13.03 17.71 0.78
N THR A 342 13.20 17.38 -0.50
CA THR A 342 12.12 16.98 -1.39
C THR A 342 12.25 15.49 -1.77
N SER A 343 11.28 14.93 -2.47
CA SER A 343 11.34 13.52 -2.91
C SER A 343 12.54 13.19 -3.81
N GLU A 344 13.08 14.18 -4.53
CA GLU A 344 14.14 14.00 -5.53
C GLU A 344 15.36 14.92 -5.31
N GLY A 345 15.51 15.50 -4.11
CA GLY A 345 16.64 16.39 -3.80
C GLY A 345 16.34 17.36 -2.68
N ALA A 346 16.57 18.65 -2.90
CA ALA A 346 16.33 19.71 -1.94
C ALA A 346 15.55 20.88 -2.56
N GLY A 347 14.91 21.67 -1.71
CA GLY A 347 14.19 22.86 -2.13
C GLY A 347 14.29 24.02 -1.13
N ILE A 348 14.17 25.22 -1.64
CA ILE A 348 14.09 26.48 -0.90
C ILE A 348 12.82 27.16 -1.34
N LEU A 349 12.01 27.61 -0.40
CA LEU A 349 10.79 28.37 -0.69
C LEU A 349 11.01 29.85 -0.33
N PHE A 350 10.58 30.74 -1.21
CA PHE A 350 10.47 32.17 -0.95
C PHE A 350 9.00 32.54 -0.83
N LEU A 351 8.61 33.08 0.33
CA LEU A 351 7.26 33.57 0.55
C LEU A 351 7.19 35.07 0.14
N LYS A 352 6.48 35.35 -0.93
CA LYS A 352 6.30 36.67 -1.49
C LYS A 352 5.33 37.51 -0.64
N SER A 353 4.14 36.96 -0.43
CA SER A 353 3.08 37.61 0.33
C SER A 353 1.99 36.62 0.74
N PHE A 354 1.17 37.04 1.70
CA PHE A 354 -0.12 36.43 1.95
C PHE A 354 -1.24 37.31 1.38
N GLU A 355 -2.22 36.68 0.77
CA GLU A 355 -3.45 37.32 0.30
C GLU A 355 -4.61 36.90 1.20
N ALA A 356 -5.46 37.82 1.58
CA ALA A 356 -6.61 37.54 2.42
C ALA A 356 -7.59 36.60 1.72
N ALA A 357 -8.31 35.81 2.50
CA ALA A 357 -9.40 34.97 1.98
C ALA A 357 -10.44 35.83 1.22
N ASP A 358 -10.94 35.29 0.12
CA ASP A 358 -11.96 35.93 -0.71
C ASP A 358 -13.23 36.18 0.13
N ALA A 359 -13.62 37.44 0.26
CA ALA A 359 -14.77 37.84 1.07
C ALA A 359 -16.12 37.35 0.47
N THR A 360 -16.20 37.23 -0.86
CA THR A 360 -17.42 36.76 -1.52
C THR A 360 -17.60 35.26 -1.28
N LYS A 361 -16.55 34.48 -1.51
CA LYS A 361 -16.57 33.03 -1.21
C LYS A 361 -16.81 32.77 0.28
N MET A 362 -16.18 33.55 1.15
CA MET A 362 -16.43 33.43 2.59
C MET A 362 -17.89 33.64 2.94
N ALA A 363 -18.56 34.65 2.35
CA ALA A 363 -19.98 34.92 2.63
C ALA A 363 -20.90 33.76 2.19
N GLU A 364 -20.53 33.07 1.11
CA GLU A 364 -21.27 31.93 0.58
C GLU A 364 -21.03 30.63 1.38
N GLU A 365 -19.78 30.38 1.80
CA GLU A 365 -19.34 29.10 2.36
C GLU A 365 -19.31 29.06 3.90
N LEU A 366 -19.37 30.20 4.59
CA LEU A 366 -19.17 30.29 6.04
C LEU A 366 -20.20 29.48 6.84
N GLY A 367 -21.44 29.37 6.33
CA GLY A 367 -22.49 28.57 6.95
C GLY A 367 -22.12 27.10 7.02
N ASP A 368 -21.83 26.51 5.87
CA ASP A 368 -21.47 25.10 5.74
C ASP A 368 -20.15 24.80 6.46
N PHE A 369 -19.19 25.72 6.37
CA PHE A 369 -17.92 25.63 7.10
C PHE A 369 -18.10 25.61 8.61
N THR A 370 -19.00 26.44 9.14
CA THR A 370 -19.35 26.45 10.56
C THR A 370 -19.92 25.11 11.01
N ASP A 371 -20.79 24.52 10.19
CA ASP A 371 -21.38 23.22 10.52
C ASP A 371 -20.35 22.08 10.42
N GLN A 372 -19.40 22.14 9.49
CA GLN A 372 -18.24 21.24 9.45
C GLN A 372 -17.37 21.37 10.70
N LEU A 373 -17.10 22.59 11.16
CA LEU A 373 -16.33 22.82 12.39
C LEU A 373 -17.02 22.22 13.62
N LYS A 374 -18.34 22.38 13.75
CA LYS A 374 -19.14 21.76 14.82
C LYS A 374 -19.07 20.25 14.76
N GLN A 375 -19.20 19.67 13.56
CA GLN A 375 -19.13 18.21 13.37
C GLN A 375 -17.72 17.66 13.72
N THR A 376 -16.67 18.35 13.27
CA THR A 376 -15.27 17.99 13.59
C THR A 376 -15.02 18.09 15.09
N GLY A 377 -15.43 19.19 15.72
CA GLY A 377 -15.31 19.37 17.17
C GLY A 377 -16.06 18.29 17.96
N ARG A 378 -17.28 17.93 17.51
CA ARG A 378 -18.03 16.81 18.08
C ARG A 378 -17.25 15.51 18.05
N SER A 379 -16.71 15.14 16.90
CA SER A 379 -15.95 13.89 16.73
C SER A 379 -14.67 13.88 17.54
N GLN A 380 -13.94 14.99 17.57
CA GLN A 380 -12.70 15.13 18.37
C GLN A 380 -12.97 15.01 19.87
N THR A 381 -14.06 15.64 20.37
CA THR A 381 -14.41 15.58 21.77
C THR A 381 -14.82 14.16 22.20
N ILE A 382 -15.58 13.46 21.37
CA ILE A 382 -15.94 12.06 21.63
C ILE A 382 -14.68 11.18 21.65
N SER A 383 -13.79 11.33 20.66
CA SER A 383 -12.55 10.53 20.59
C SER A 383 -11.63 10.81 21.78
N ALA A 384 -11.47 12.08 22.18
CA ALA A 384 -10.68 12.45 23.34
C ALA A 384 -11.25 11.83 24.63
N TRP A 385 -12.58 11.92 24.81
CA TRP A 385 -13.23 11.34 25.96
C TRP A 385 -13.08 9.81 26.02
N ILE A 386 -13.29 9.11 24.90
CA ILE A 386 -13.09 7.66 24.81
C ILE A 386 -11.65 7.28 25.20
N ASN A 387 -10.65 8.02 24.68
CA ASN A 387 -9.25 7.73 25.00
C ASN A 387 -8.92 7.97 26.47
N GLU A 388 -9.51 9.00 27.10
CA GLU A 388 -9.35 9.29 28.52
C GLU A 388 -9.98 8.19 29.38
N GLU A 389 -11.20 7.73 29.06
CA GLU A 389 -11.88 6.64 29.77
C GLU A 389 -11.12 5.31 29.62
N LEU A 390 -10.64 4.98 28.41
CA LEU A 390 -9.84 3.78 28.18
C LEU A 390 -8.53 3.80 28.95
N SER A 391 -7.87 4.95 29.03
CA SER A 391 -6.62 5.11 29.80
C SER A 391 -6.86 4.96 31.29
N SER A 392 -7.94 5.55 31.80
CA SER A 392 -8.32 5.41 33.22
C SER A 392 -8.73 3.98 33.57
N PHE A 393 -9.41 3.27 32.67
CA PHE A 393 -9.77 1.85 32.86
C PHE A 393 -8.53 0.94 32.89
N GLN A 394 -7.53 1.17 32.02
CA GLN A 394 -6.28 0.42 32.03
C GLN A 394 -5.46 0.62 33.32
N LEU A 395 -5.47 1.83 33.87
CA LEU A 395 -4.82 2.11 35.15
C LEU A 395 -5.50 1.35 36.31
N LEU A 396 -6.84 1.32 36.34
CA LEU A 396 -7.60 0.62 37.35
C LEU A 396 -7.44 -0.91 37.28
N THR A 397 -7.32 -1.48 36.08
CA THR A 397 -7.06 -2.93 35.90
C THR A 397 -5.65 -3.31 36.35
N ASN A 398 -4.65 -2.49 36.08
CA ASN A 398 -3.29 -2.72 36.53
C ASN A 398 -3.12 -2.60 38.04
N GLU A 399 -3.83 -1.67 38.69
CA GLU A 399 -3.83 -1.55 40.17
C GLU A 399 -4.54 -2.73 40.85
N SER A 400 -5.61 -3.29 40.24
CA SER A 400 -6.31 -4.45 40.77
C SER A 400 -5.49 -5.74 40.66
N ASP A 401 -4.67 -5.89 39.61
CA ASP A 401 -3.78 -7.03 39.43
C ASP A 401 -2.59 -7.01 40.42
N THR A 402 -2.02 -5.82 40.66
CA THR A 402 -0.94 -5.65 41.67
C THR A 402 -1.44 -5.85 43.10
N ALA A 403 -2.67 -5.41 43.45
CA ALA A 403 -3.26 -5.61 44.74
C ALA A 403 -3.65 -7.09 45.00
N SER A 404 -3.96 -7.84 43.95
CA SER A 404 -4.26 -9.29 44.10
C SER A 404 -2.98 -10.15 44.25
N GLU A 405 -1.84 -9.71 43.70
CA GLU A 405 -0.53 -10.37 43.90
C GLU A 405 0.06 -10.09 45.31
N GLU A 406 -0.14 -8.87 45.86
CA GLU A 406 0.30 -8.56 47.24
C GLU A 406 -0.57 -9.24 48.33
N ALA A 407 -1.82 -9.60 48.03
CA ALA A 407 -2.69 -10.33 48.97
C ALA A 407 -2.50 -11.85 48.95
N ALA A 408 -1.69 -12.36 47.97
CA ALA A 408 -1.42 -13.81 47.81
C ALA A 408 0.00 -14.22 48.28
N ASN A 409 0.80 -13.28 48.82
CA ASN A 409 2.08 -13.52 49.48
C ASN A 409 1.96 -13.21 50.98
#